data_cb9d308a6ce8150afaffc93ac57d1971
#
_entry.id   cb9d308a6ce8150afaffc93ac57d1971
#
_cell.length_a   1.000
_cell.length_b   1.000
_cell.length_c   1.000
_cell.angle_alpha   90.00
_cell.angle_beta   90.00
_cell.angle_gamma   90.00
#
_symmetry.space_group_name_H-M   'P 1'
#
loop_
_entity.id
_entity.type
_entity.pdbx_description
1 polymer ?
#
loop_
_entity_poly.entity_id
_entity_poly.type
_entity_poly.pdbx_seq_one_letter_code
_entity_poly.pdbx_strand_id
1 'polypeptide(L)'
;MNLKPENLAEIRRDFHRFPELGFQEKRTKEKIAGYLKELGLDVHYGVGIVGVLRAGKCNKVIGLRADMDALPIHETNTHDYISKNTGVMHACGHDGHMAMLLGAAHKLSTNANFCGTVVFIFQPNEELGLGAKAMMDEGLLENFLIQEIYGIHNLPGVPTGELLTRSGIICSSESLFEIKIKGIGGHSSMPQLGRDAITIGAEVVQALQTIVSRRIASGSGAVVSVTEFISNGQRNVLPGETILKGDVRTRRPDDRKKIELYLNQIASGIASAHNIEIDVFFETEFLETINHIKPTSAVLETAKKSGLKITDCKPMSFSEDFAHFSNAVPGCFFLLGNGTDGTNSQPLHSSDYDFNDALLPIGSDFWASLA
;
A
#
# COMPACT_ATOMS: atom_id res chain seq x y z
N MET A 1 7.00 4.18 -30.11
CA MET A 1 7.43 4.66 -28.77
C MET A 1 8.91 4.29 -28.63
N ASN A 2 9.72 5.09 -27.93
CA ASN A 2 11.16 4.82 -27.87
C ASN A 2 11.57 4.59 -26.40
N LEU A 3 11.39 3.35 -25.93
CA LEU A 3 11.81 2.97 -24.59
C LEU A 3 13.32 2.76 -24.58
N LYS A 4 14.06 3.79 -24.16
CA LYS A 4 15.50 3.73 -23.94
C LYS A 4 15.84 4.29 -22.58
N PRO A 5 16.96 3.89 -21.94
CA PRO A 5 17.36 4.40 -20.62
C PRO A 5 17.38 5.92 -20.52
N GLU A 6 17.78 6.62 -21.59
CA GLU A 6 17.81 8.07 -21.64
C GLU A 6 16.43 8.74 -21.67
N ASN A 7 15.36 7.98 -21.96
CA ASN A 7 13.98 8.49 -22.07
C ASN A 7 13.10 8.16 -20.86
N LEU A 8 13.64 7.51 -19.82
CA LEU A 8 12.83 7.07 -18.66
C LEU A 8 12.15 8.24 -17.93
N ALA A 9 12.84 9.39 -17.83
CA ALA A 9 12.25 10.58 -17.22
C ALA A 9 11.04 11.10 -18.02
N GLU A 10 11.13 11.09 -19.37
CA GLU A 10 10.00 11.50 -20.22
C GLU A 10 8.83 10.51 -20.11
N ILE A 11 9.10 9.22 -19.98
CA ILE A 11 8.08 8.18 -19.79
C ILE A 11 7.39 8.37 -18.44
N ARG A 12 8.16 8.57 -17.34
CA ARG A 12 7.64 8.88 -16.01
C ARG A 12 6.76 10.13 -16.04
N ARG A 13 7.26 11.22 -16.64
CA ARG A 13 6.55 12.49 -16.76
C ARG A 13 5.31 12.40 -17.64
N ASP A 14 5.27 11.49 -18.64
CA ASP A 14 4.05 11.21 -19.41
C ASP A 14 2.98 10.51 -18.54
N PHE A 15 3.34 9.57 -17.68
CA PHE A 15 2.44 9.00 -16.69
C PHE A 15 1.98 10.06 -15.69
N HIS A 16 2.88 10.89 -15.20
CA HIS A 16 2.56 11.96 -14.24
C HIS A 16 1.57 12.98 -14.81
N ARG A 17 1.71 13.35 -16.09
CA ARG A 17 0.78 14.26 -16.78
C ARG A 17 -0.63 13.69 -16.93
N PHE A 18 -0.78 12.39 -16.98
CA PHE A 18 -2.07 11.72 -17.24
C PHE A 18 -2.34 10.62 -16.20
N PRO A 19 -2.42 11.00 -14.92
CA PRO A 19 -2.65 10.06 -13.83
C PRO A 19 -4.08 9.53 -13.88
N GLU A 20 -4.27 8.27 -13.52
CA GLU A 20 -5.57 7.61 -13.47
C GLU A 20 -5.78 6.96 -12.10
N LEU A 21 -7.01 7.03 -11.57
CA LEU A 21 -7.35 6.43 -10.28
C LEU A 21 -7.43 4.90 -10.39
N GLY A 22 -7.37 4.25 -9.24
CA GLY A 22 -7.42 2.80 -9.11
C GLY A 22 -8.60 2.17 -9.86
N PHE A 23 -8.33 1.09 -10.59
CA PHE A 23 -9.20 0.39 -11.54
C PHE A 23 -9.70 1.24 -12.72
N GLN A 24 -9.17 2.45 -12.91
CA GLN A 24 -9.48 3.32 -14.05
C GLN A 24 -8.26 3.52 -14.96
N GLU A 25 -7.15 2.85 -14.74
CA GLU A 25 -5.83 3.02 -15.39
C GLU A 25 -5.82 2.49 -16.84
N LYS A 26 -6.77 2.94 -17.67
CA LYS A 26 -6.94 2.47 -19.06
C LYS A 26 -5.79 2.91 -19.96
N ARG A 27 -5.48 4.23 -19.98
CA ARG A 27 -4.41 4.79 -20.77
C ARG A 27 -3.04 4.27 -20.28
N THR A 28 -2.85 4.21 -18.97
CA THR A 28 -1.62 3.71 -18.35
C THR A 28 -1.36 2.27 -18.77
N LYS A 29 -2.35 1.39 -18.67
CA LYS A 29 -2.26 -0.01 -19.12
C LYS A 29 -1.92 -0.12 -20.61
N GLU A 30 -2.56 0.63 -21.48
CA GLU A 30 -2.28 0.61 -22.94
C GLU A 30 -0.85 1.07 -23.25
N LYS A 31 -0.36 2.11 -22.55
CA LYS A 31 1.02 2.59 -22.71
C LYS A 31 2.03 1.54 -22.29
N ILE A 32 1.86 0.95 -21.11
CA ILE A 32 2.73 -0.11 -20.59
C ILE A 32 2.75 -1.31 -21.53
N ALA A 33 1.56 -1.79 -21.91
CA ALA A 33 1.45 -2.91 -22.84
C ALA A 33 2.13 -2.63 -24.19
N GLY A 34 2.00 -1.40 -24.70
CA GLY A 34 2.70 -0.95 -25.90
C GLY A 34 4.22 -1.06 -25.76
N TYR A 35 4.80 -0.54 -24.68
CA TYR A 35 6.25 -0.64 -24.41
C TYR A 35 6.71 -2.09 -24.31
N LEU A 36 6.00 -2.93 -23.55
CA LEU A 36 6.38 -4.34 -23.37
C LEU A 36 6.33 -5.13 -24.68
N LYS A 37 5.33 -4.86 -25.54
CA LYS A 37 5.24 -5.48 -26.88
C LYS A 37 6.38 -5.05 -27.79
N GLU A 38 6.76 -3.76 -27.78
CA GLU A 38 7.91 -3.27 -28.56
C GLU A 38 9.23 -3.95 -28.14
N LEU A 39 9.35 -4.33 -26.86
CA LEU A 39 10.48 -5.09 -26.34
C LEU A 39 10.42 -6.59 -26.63
N GLY A 40 9.34 -7.07 -27.25
CA GLY A 40 9.15 -8.49 -27.58
C GLY A 40 8.74 -9.38 -26.43
N LEU A 41 8.22 -8.81 -25.34
CA LEU A 41 7.69 -9.59 -24.23
C LEU A 41 6.32 -10.20 -24.58
N ASP A 42 6.02 -11.34 -23.97
CA ASP A 42 4.67 -11.93 -23.99
C ASP A 42 3.78 -11.14 -23.02
N VAL A 43 2.75 -10.45 -23.54
CA VAL A 43 1.95 -9.46 -22.79
C VAL A 43 0.55 -9.98 -22.55
N HIS A 44 0.15 -10.03 -21.28
CA HIS A 44 -1.16 -10.49 -20.82
C HIS A 44 -1.95 -9.32 -20.20
N TYR A 45 -3.20 -9.20 -20.62
CA TYR A 45 -4.16 -8.20 -20.15
C TYR A 45 -5.09 -8.83 -19.12
N GLY A 46 -5.27 -8.16 -18.00
CA GLY A 46 -6.21 -8.48 -16.94
C GLY A 46 -6.62 -7.19 -16.22
N VAL A 47 -6.91 -7.27 -14.95
CA VAL A 47 -7.11 -6.08 -14.11
C VAL A 47 -5.84 -5.22 -14.11
N GLY A 48 -4.66 -5.85 -14.11
CA GLY A 48 -3.36 -5.24 -14.37
C GLY A 48 -2.80 -5.57 -15.75
N ILE A 49 -1.49 -5.34 -15.94
CA ILE A 49 -0.71 -5.76 -17.12
C ILE A 49 0.45 -6.63 -16.65
N VAL A 50 0.64 -7.75 -17.35
CA VAL A 50 1.75 -8.66 -17.08
C VAL A 50 2.58 -8.85 -18.35
N GLY A 51 3.90 -8.63 -18.25
CA GLY A 51 4.86 -8.93 -19.29
C GLY A 51 5.75 -10.10 -18.90
N VAL A 52 5.95 -11.07 -19.77
CA VAL A 52 6.76 -12.26 -19.50
C VAL A 52 7.97 -12.30 -20.39
N LEU A 53 9.15 -12.41 -19.79
CA LEU A 53 10.43 -12.57 -20.48
C LEU A 53 11.11 -13.87 -20.01
N ARG A 54 11.49 -14.73 -20.98
CA ARG A 54 12.15 -16.01 -20.71
C ARG A 54 13.55 -16.02 -21.29
N ALA A 55 14.53 -16.50 -20.52
CA ALA A 55 15.90 -16.67 -20.97
C ALA A 55 16.53 -17.94 -20.39
N GLY A 56 17.42 -18.56 -21.16
CA GLY A 56 18.07 -19.81 -20.72
C GLY A 56 17.11 -20.99 -20.59
N LYS A 57 17.53 -22.01 -19.82
CA LYS A 57 16.77 -23.27 -19.63
C LYS A 57 16.43 -23.55 -18.15
N CYS A 58 16.53 -22.55 -17.27
CA CYS A 58 16.21 -22.73 -15.85
C CYS A 58 14.69 -22.61 -15.62
N ASN A 59 14.21 -23.27 -14.57
CA ASN A 59 12.80 -23.24 -14.20
C ASN A 59 12.48 -22.19 -13.10
N LYS A 60 13.43 -21.30 -12.78
CA LYS A 60 13.17 -20.24 -11.80
C LYS A 60 12.23 -19.20 -12.40
N VAL A 61 11.20 -18.83 -11.65
CA VAL A 61 10.26 -17.77 -12.03
C VAL A 61 10.19 -16.74 -10.91
N ILE A 62 10.48 -15.49 -11.25
CA ILE A 62 10.37 -14.36 -10.32
C ILE A 62 9.38 -13.32 -10.84
N GLY A 63 8.62 -12.73 -9.91
CA GLY A 63 7.77 -11.58 -10.15
C GLY A 63 8.45 -10.29 -9.72
N LEU A 64 8.42 -9.27 -10.58
CA LEU A 64 8.83 -7.89 -10.29
C LEU A 64 7.61 -7.00 -10.41
N ARG A 65 7.24 -6.29 -9.32
CA ARG A 65 6.00 -5.53 -9.26
C ARG A 65 6.24 -4.03 -9.19
N ALA A 66 5.46 -3.30 -9.96
CA ALA A 66 5.20 -1.87 -9.81
C ALA A 66 3.69 -1.62 -9.77
N ASP A 67 3.26 -0.71 -8.93
CA ASP A 67 1.92 -0.13 -8.87
C ASP A 67 1.69 0.89 -10.00
N MET A 68 0.41 1.19 -10.34
CA MET A 68 0.09 2.05 -11.47
C MET A 68 -0.85 3.21 -11.14
N ASP A 69 -1.59 3.13 -10.07
CA ASP A 69 -2.66 4.04 -9.74
C ASP A 69 -2.18 5.38 -9.18
N ALA A 70 -3.06 6.37 -9.24
CA ALA A 70 -2.86 7.71 -8.73
C ALA A 70 -3.92 8.05 -7.68
N LEU A 71 -3.73 9.17 -6.99
CA LEU A 71 -4.54 9.63 -5.88
C LEU A 71 -5.49 10.77 -6.28
N PRO A 72 -6.66 10.90 -5.61
CA PRO A 72 -7.60 12.01 -5.81
C PRO A 72 -7.10 13.30 -5.12
N ILE A 73 -5.94 13.80 -5.57
CA ILE A 73 -5.25 14.97 -5.03
C ILE A 73 -5.12 16.04 -6.11
N HIS A 74 -5.42 17.29 -5.76
CA HIS A 74 -5.18 18.42 -6.63
C HIS A 74 -3.72 18.85 -6.54
N GLU A 75 -2.98 18.67 -7.62
CA GLU A 75 -1.56 18.99 -7.68
C GLU A 75 -1.32 20.51 -7.63
N THR A 76 -0.33 20.93 -6.82
CA THR A 76 0.06 22.34 -6.63
C THR A 76 1.45 22.65 -7.13
N ASN A 77 2.15 21.69 -7.74
CA ASN A 77 3.46 21.89 -8.35
C ASN A 77 3.44 22.91 -9.50
N THR A 78 4.63 23.42 -9.87
CA THR A 78 4.81 24.43 -10.93
C THR A 78 5.70 23.94 -12.08
N HIS A 79 6.13 22.67 -12.08
CA HIS A 79 6.91 22.11 -13.17
C HIS A 79 6.07 21.93 -14.46
N ASP A 80 6.71 21.69 -15.58
CA ASP A 80 6.06 21.63 -16.91
C ASP A 80 5.29 20.33 -17.20
N TYR A 81 5.37 19.36 -16.30
CA TYR A 81 4.69 18.06 -16.41
C TYR A 81 3.59 17.85 -15.35
N ILE A 82 3.03 18.89 -14.78
CA ILE A 82 1.90 18.79 -13.83
C ILE A 82 0.75 17.98 -14.44
N SER A 83 -0.05 17.36 -13.58
CA SER A 83 -1.24 16.60 -13.98
C SER A 83 -2.19 17.41 -14.84
N LYS A 84 -2.65 16.84 -15.94
CA LYS A 84 -3.71 17.38 -16.80
C LYS A 84 -5.11 16.86 -16.42
N ASN A 85 -5.18 15.93 -15.48
CA ASN A 85 -6.42 15.41 -14.93
C ASN A 85 -6.70 16.12 -13.61
N THR A 86 -7.46 17.22 -13.65
CA THR A 86 -7.75 18.04 -12.47
C THR A 86 -8.26 17.21 -11.30
N GLY A 87 -7.60 17.35 -10.14
CA GLY A 87 -7.96 16.62 -8.93
C GLY A 87 -7.41 15.20 -8.84
N VAL A 88 -6.53 14.80 -9.78
CA VAL A 88 -5.83 13.51 -9.73
C VAL A 88 -4.33 13.73 -9.90
N MET A 89 -3.50 13.06 -9.10
CA MET A 89 -2.05 13.23 -9.09
C MET A 89 -1.33 11.93 -8.72
N HIS A 90 -0.20 11.64 -9.37
CA HIS A 90 0.75 10.65 -8.86
C HIS A 90 1.54 11.23 -7.66
N ALA A 91 0.92 11.22 -6.48
CA ALA A 91 1.50 11.75 -5.25
C ALA A 91 2.17 10.68 -4.36
N CYS A 92 2.26 9.43 -4.85
CA CYS A 92 2.95 8.33 -4.17
C CYS A 92 4.21 7.86 -4.93
N GLY A 93 4.38 8.26 -6.19
CA GLY A 93 5.57 7.92 -6.98
C GLY A 93 5.40 6.69 -7.88
N HIS A 94 4.17 6.19 -8.04
CA HIS A 94 3.88 5.03 -8.88
C HIS A 94 4.26 5.25 -10.36
N ASP A 95 4.21 6.47 -10.85
CA ASP A 95 4.75 6.86 -12.17
C ASP A 95 6.26 6.54 -12.30
N GLY A 96 7.04 6.78 -11.23
CA GLY A 96 8.45 6.41 -11.15
C GLY A 96 8.66 4.90 -11.03
N HIS A 97 7.83 4.21 -10.24
CA HIS A 97 7.92 2.76 -10.09
C HIS A 97 7.68 2.05 -11.44
N MET A 98 6.64 2.46 -12.18
CA MET A 98 6.38 1.97 -13.55
C MET A 98 7.55 2.21 -14.49
N ALA A 99 8.10 3.43 -14.48
CA ALA A 99 9.22 3.78 -15.36
C ALA A 99 10.50 2.97 -15.03
N MET A 100 10.80 2.77 -13.73
CA MET A 100 11.92 1.92 -13.30
C MET A 100 11.75 0.47 -13.78
N LEU A 101 10.55 -0.09 -13.65
CA LEU A 101 10.27 -1.47 -14.06
C LEU A 101 10.30 -1.64 -15.59
N LEU A 102 9.80 -0.66 -16.34
CA LEU A 102 9.94 -0.62 -17.81
C LEU A 102 11.41 -0.52 -18.25
N GLY A 103 12.22 0.28 -17.53
CA GLY A 103 13.66 0.36 -17.78
C GLY A 103 14.38 -0.98 -17.56
N ALA A 104 13.99 -1.72 -16.54
CA ALA A 104 14.51 -3.07 -16.30
C ALA A 104 14.07 -4.05 -17.39
N ALA A 105 12.82 -3.99 -17.83
CA ALA A 105 12.32 -4.79 -18.94
C ALA A 105 13.13 -4.54 -20.23
N HIS A 106 13.43 -3.27 -20.53
CA HIS A 106 14.30 -2.92 -21.67
C HIS A 106 15.70 -3.53 -21.53
N LYS A 107 16.35 -3.37 -20.36
CA LYS A 107 17.72 -3.90 -20.14
C LYS A 107 17.76 -5.42 -20.28
N LEU A 108 16.82 -6.11 -19.66
CA LEU A 108 16.76 -7.58 -19.68
C LEU A 108 16.37 -8.14 -21.04
N SER A 109 15.50 -7.46 -21.81
CA SER A 109 15.16 -7.89 -23.17
C SER A 109 16.30 -7.68 -24.18
N THR A 110 17.10 -6.61 -23.99
CA THR A 110 18.24 -6.29 -24.85
C THR A 110 19.45 -7.18 -24.54
N ASN A 111 19.66 -7.50 -23.27
CA ASN A 111 20.78 -8.33 -22.82
C ASN A 111 20.28 -9.33 -21.77
N ALA A 112 19.73 -10.46 -22.24
CA ALA A 112 19.17 -11.51 -21.41
C ALA A 112 20.26 -12.32 -20.69
N ASN A 113 20.98 -11.67 -19.77
CA ASN A 113 22.04 -12.31 -18.98
C ASN A 113 21.48 -12.93 -17.69
N PHE A 114 20.36 -13.65 -17.80
CA PHE A 114 19.73 -14.39 -16.70
C PHE A 114 19.27 -15.78 -17.16
N CYS A 115 18.89 -16.64 -16.22
CA CYS A 115 18.35 -17.96 -16.54
C CYS A 115 17.03 -18.17 -15.80
N GLY A 116 15.93 -18.32 -16.52
CA GLY A 116 14.58 -18.51 -15.98
C GLY A 116 13.54 -17.61 -16.63
N THR A 117 12.55 -17.24 -15.87
CA THR A 117 11.46 -16.37 -16.30
C THR A 117 11.34 -15.17 -15.36
N VAL A 118 11.27 -13.97 -15.93
CA VAL A 118 10.93 -12.74 -15.24
C VAL A 118 9.51 -12.34 -15.64
N VAL A 119 8.65 -12.18 -14.64
CA VAL A 119 7.26 -11.74 -14.77
C VAL A 119 7.19 -10.30 -14.29
N PHE A 120 7.02 -9.35 -15.22
CA PHE A 120 6.85 -7.94 -14.93
C PHE A 120 5.38 -7.66 -14.64
N ILE A 121 5.07 -7.24 -13.43
CA ILE A 121 3.71 -7.07 -12.93
C ILE A 121 3.45 -5.58 -12.75
N PHE A 122 2.52 -5.03 -13.53
CA PHE A 122 2.03 -3.66 -13.37
C PHE A 122 0.64 -3.73 -12.75
N GLN A 123 0.58 -3.42 -11.47
CA GLN A 123 -0.57 -3.64 -10.62
C GLN A 123 -1.43 -2.36 -10.51
N PRO A 124 -2.77 -2.45 -10.69
CA PRO A 124 -3.69 -1.35 -10.43
C PRO A 124 -4.01 -1.20 -8.95
N ASN A 125 -4.60 -0.07 -8.57
CA ASN A 125 -5.38 0.15 -7.34
C ASN A 125 -4.69 -0.32 -6.04
N GLU A 126 -3.42 0.06 -5.87
CA GLU A 126 -2.67 -0.18 -4.64
C GLU A 126 -3.26 0.65 -3.49
N GLU A 127 -3.56 1.93 -3.73
CA GLU A 127 -3.96 2.93 -2.73
C GLU A 127 -5.26 2.60 -1.98
N LEU A 128 -6.07 1.70 -2.52
CA LEU A 128 -7.27 1.18 -1.86
C LEU A 128 -7.12 -0.28 -1.36
N GLY A 129 -5.92 -0.87 -1.43
CA GLY A 129 -5.64 -2.21 -0.93
C GLY A 129 -6.26 -3.36 -1.72
N LEU A 130 -6.76 -3.12 -2.95
CA LEU A 130 -7.57 -4.09 -3.69
C LEU A 130 -6.89 -4.65 -4.94
N GLY A 131 -5.83 -4.01 -5.43
CA GLY A 131 -5.23 -4.32 -6.72
C GLY A 131 -4.48 -5.65 -6.74
N ALA A 132 -3.63 -5.89 -5.75
CA ALA A 132 -2.90 -7.14 -5.62
C ALA A 132 -3.85 -8.33 -5.47
N LYS A 133 -4.87 -8.18 -4.61
CA LYS A 133 -5.90 -9.21 -4.43
C LYS A 133 -6.64 -9.51 -5.73
N ALA A 134 -7.06 -8.47 -6.48
CA ALA A 134 -7.76 -8.64 -7.75
C ALA A 134 -6.91 -9.39 -8.78
N MET A 135 -5.59 -9.10 -8.88
CA MET A 135 -4.69 -9.84 -9.76
C MET A 135 -4.50 -11.30 -9.32
N MET A 136 -4.47 -11.56 -8.01
CA MET A 136 -4.42 -12.93 -7.49
C MET A 136 -5.70 -13.70 -7.76
N ASP A 137 -6.86 -13.07 -7.62
CA ASP A 137 -8.16 -13.67 -7.92
C ASP A 137 -8.30 -14.03 -9.44
N GLU A 138 -7.57 -13.32 -10.32
CA GLU A 138 -7.41 -13.69 -11.75
C GLU A 138 -6.38 -14.82 -11.97
N GLY A 139 -5.75 -15.35 -10.91
CA GLY A 139 -4.80 -16.44 -10.98
C GLY A 139 -3.36 -16.02 -11.33
N LEU A 140 -2.92 -14.81 -10.99
CA LEU A 140 -1.58 -14.32 -11.32
C LEU A 140 -0.47 -15.29 -10.91
N LEU A 141 -0.50 -15.79 -9.67
CA LEU A 141 0.58 -16.64 -9.16
C LEU A 141 0.60 -18.01 -9.83
N GLU A 142 -0.56 -18.60 -10.06
CA GLU A 142 -0.75 -19.94 -10.65
C GLU A 142 -0.48 -19.94 -12.15
N ASN A 143 -1.02 -18.96 -12.88
CA ASN A 143 -0.88 -18.87 -14.34
C ASN A 143 0.57 -18.62 -14.78
N PHE A 144 1.34 -17.88 -13.98
CA PHE A 144 2.74 -17.57 -14.29
C PHE A 144 3.73 -18.38 -13.44
N LEU A 145 3.27 -19.25 -12.53
CA LEU A 145 4.10 -20.10 -11.66
C LEU A 145 5.16 -19.32 -10.87
N ILE A 146 4.79 -18.15 -10.37
CA ILE A 146 5.69 -17.25 -9.65
C ILE A 146 6.15 -17.90 -8.34
N GLN A 147 7.47 -18.03 -8.16
CA GLN A 147 8.10 -18.69 -7.01
C GLN A 147 8.63 -17.70 -5.97
N GLU A 148 9.03 -16.52 -6.41
CA GLU A 148 9.50 -15.41 -5.57
C GLU A 148 9.00 -14.11 -6.18
N ILE A 149 8.61 -13.13 -5.34
CA ILE A 149 8.09 -11.84 -5.81
C ILE A 149 8.77 -10.67 -5.09
N TYR A 150 8.98 -9.57 -5.83
CA TYR A 150 9.67 -8.39 -5.32
C TYR A 150 8.89 -7.12 -5.66
N GLY A 151 8.82 -6.21 -4.70
CA GLY A 151 8.23 -4.87 -4.83
C GLY A 151 9.20 -3.79 -4.37
N ILE A 152 9.19 -2.64 -5.04
CA ILE A 152 9.98 -1.47 -4.69
C ILE A 152 9.05 -0.28 -4.48
N HIS A 153 9.39 0.58 -3.51
CA HIS A 153 8.75 1.87 -3.34
C HIS A 153 9.79 2.96 -3.04
N ASN A 154 9.57 4.15 -3.53
CA ASN A 154 10.40 5.30 -3.18
C ASN A 154 10.05 5.81 -1.77
N LEU A 155 11.02 6.40 -1.08
CA LEU A 155 10.82 6.94 0.26
C LEU A 155 11.43 8.34 0.40
N PRO A 156 10.63 9.42 0.45
CA PRO A 156 11.10 10.76 0.80
C PRO A 156 11.71 10.81 2.21
N GLY A 157 12.64 11.74 2.41
CA GLY A 157 13.34 11.90 3.69
C GLY A 157 14.52 10.94 3.89
N VAL A 158 14.81 10.10 2.90
CA VAL A 158 16.00 9.24 2.84
C VAL A 158 16.86 9.67 1.66
N PRO A 159 18.22 9.72 1.80
CA PRO A 159 19.09 10.12 0.72
C PRO A 159 18.87 9.31 -0.56
N THR A 160 18.97 9.98 -1.71
CA THR A 160 18.67 9.41 -3.03
C THR A 160 19.42 8.11 -3.29
N GLY A 161 18.68 7.05 -3.61
CA GLY A 161 19.21 5.74 -3.96
C GLY A 161 19.71 4.90 -2.78
N GLU A 162 19.63 5.37 -1.53
CA GLU A 162 19.86 4.48 -0.39
C GLU A 162 18.74 3.42 -0.31
N LEU A 163 19.13 2.16 -0.12
CA LEU A 163 18.18 1.04 -0.04
C LEU A 163 17.89 0.70 1.41
N LEU A 164 16.60 0.53 1.71
CA LEU A 164 16.12 0.06 3.01
C LEU A 164 15.28 -1.19 2.82
N THR A 165 15.59 -2.22 3.56
CA THR A 165 14.74 -3.42 3.70
C THR A 165 15.09 -4.19 4.95
N ARG A 166 14.22 -5.12 5.32
CA ARG A 166 14.42 -5.99 6.47
C ARG A 166 13.66 -7.30 6.31
N SER A 167 14.12 -8.38 6.89
CA SER A 167 13.32 -9.60 7.05
C SER A 167 12.23 -9.40 8.10
N GLY A 168 11.11 -10.07 7.93
CA GLY A 168 9.94 -9.94 8.78
C GLY A 168 9.09 -8.71 8.39
N ILE A 169 8.40 -8.15 9.35
CA ILE A 169 7.45 -7.05 9.10
C ILE A 169 8.17 -5.82 8.56
N ILE A 170 7.72 -5.32 7.41
CA ILE A 170 8.19 -4.07 6.82
C ILE A 170 7.12 -2.99 6.81
N CYS A 171 5.85 -3.29 6.45
CA CYS A 171 4.73 -2.35 6.55
C CYS A 171 3.64 -2.88 7.48
N SER A 172 2.92 -1.97 8.14
CA SER A 172 1.83 -2.30 9.04
C SER A 172 0.57 -2.69 8.28
N SER A 173 -0.35 -3.42 8.94
CA SER A 173 -1.70 -3.57 8.42
C SER A 173 -2.52 -2.31 8.63
N GLU A 174 -3.63 -2.21 7.90
CA GLU A 174 -4.68 -1.24 8.12
C GLU A 174 -6.02 -1.95 8.21
N SER A 175 -6.77 -1.63 9.27
CA SER A 175 -8.15 -2.09 9.40
C SER A 175 -9.02 -0.93 9.87
N LEU A 176 -10.19 -0.81 9.30
CA LEU A 176 -11.18 0.17 9.69
C LEU A 176 -12.26 -0.49 10.55
N PHE A 177 -12.80 0.26 11.50
CA PHE A 177 -13.95 -0.19 12.26
C PHE A 177 -15.05 0.87 12.35
N GLU A 178 -16.28 0.39 12.41
CA GLU A 178 -17.45 1.19 12.75
C GLU A 178 -18.19 0.50 13.90
N ILE A 179 -18.51 1.27 14.94
CA ILE A 179 -19.29 0.81 16.10
C ILE A 179 -20.56 1.65 16.16
N LYS A 180 -21.70 1.00 15.92
CA LYS A 180 -23.01 1.63 15.93
C LYS A 180 -23.74 1.31 17.23
N ILE A 181 -23.97 2.33 18.03
CA ILE A 181 -24.62 2.25 19.34
C ILE A 181 -26.10 2.64 19.18
N LYS A 182 -27.00 1.69 19.41
CA LYS A 182 -28.44 1.86 19.29
C LYS A 182 -29.06 2.12 20.69
N GLY A 183 -29.04 3.39 21.11
CA GLY A 183 -29.63 3.83 22.36
C GLY A 183 -31.14 4.06 22.26
N ILE A 184 -31.69 4.80 23.23
CA ILE A 184 -33.09 5.26 23.27
C ILE A 184 -33.07 6.77 23.48
N GLY A 185 -33.44 7.51 22.43
CA GLY A 185 -33.55 8.98 22.51
C GLY A 185 -34.66 9.47 23.38
N GLY A 186 -34.61 10.75 23.78
CA GLY A 186 -35.63 11.33 24.64
C GLY A 186 -35.39 12.79 24.99
N HIS A 187 -36.20 13.31 25.89
CA HIS A 187 -36.04 14.68 26.38
C HIS A 187 -34.84 14.76 27.34
N SER A 188 -33.92 15.70 27.11
CA SER A 188 -32.67 15.83 27.85
C SER A 188 -32.85 16.03 29.36
N SER A 189 -34.00 16.57 29.82
CA SER A 189 -34.33 16.74 31.25
C SER A 189 -34.91 15.47 31.90
N MET A 190 -35.18 14.41 31.12
CA MET A 190 -35.73 13.14 31.61
C MET A 190 -34.88 11.94 31.13
N PRO A 191 -33.57 11.93 31.44
CA PRO A 191 -32.63 10.92 30.94
C PRO A 191 -32.95 9.50 31.38
N GLN A 192 -33.65 9.34 32.52
CA GLN A 192 -34.07 8.03 33.05
C GLN A 192 -35.06 7.29 32.13
N LEU A 193 -35.72 8.00 31.20
CA LEU A 193 -36.65 7.41 30.22
C LEU A 193 -35.95 6.95 28.93
N GLY A 194 -34.68 7.31 28.75
CA GLY A 194 -33.86 6.98 27.57
C GLY A 194 -32.72 6.05 27.92
N ARG A 195 -31.89 5.86 26.88
CA ARG A 195 -30.53 5.26 26.94
C ARG A 195 -29.64 6.15 26.12
N ASP A 196 -28.89 7.03 26.75
CA ASP A 196 -28.12 8.09 26.11
C ASP A 196 -26.95 7.49 25.33
N ALA A 197 -27.06 7.49 23.99
CA ALA A 197 -26.06 6.92 23.11
C ALA A 197 -24.72 7.70 23.13
N ILE A 198 -24.69 8.99 23.53
CA ILE A 198 -23.45 9.76 23.67
C ILE A 198 -22.65 9.26 24.88
N THR A 199 -23.29 9.13 26.04
CA THR A 199 -22.61 8.70 27.29
C THR A 199 -22.09 7.26 27.11
N ILE A 200 -22.88 6.37 26.49
CA ILE A 200 -22.47 5.00 26.21
C ILE A 200 -21.33 4.99 25.19
N GLY A 201 -21.38 5.83 24.16
CA GLY A 201 -20.29 5.97 23.18
C GLY A 201 -18.98 6.43 23.83
N ALA A 202 -19.05 7.37 24.76
CA ALA A 202 -17.88 7.81 25.52
C ALA A 202 -17.28 6.67 26.38
N GLU A 203 -18.11 5.83 26.99
CA GLU A 203 -17.66 4.63 27.72
C GLU A 203 -16.97 3.64 26.77
N VAL A 204 -17.53 3.38 25.59
CA VAL A 204 -16.91 2.54 24.55
C VAL A 204 -15.54 3.09 24.18
N VAL A 205 -15.42 4.40 23.85
CA VAL A 205 -14.14 5.04 23.48
C VAL A 205 -13.08 4.83 24.58
N GLN A 206 -13.43 5.04 25.85
CA GLN A 206 -12.51 4.83 26.98
C GLN A 206 -12.11 3.37 27.12
N ALA A 207 -13.05 2.44 27.02
CA ALA A 207 -12.78 1.02 27.12
C ALA A 207 -11.85 0.50 26.00
N LEU A 208 -12.02 1.00 24.76
CA LEU A 208 -11.16 0.67 23.63
C LEU A 208 -9.69 1.02 23.88
N GLN A 209 -9.37 2.09 24.64
CA GLN A 209 -7.99 2.45 24.98
C GLN A 209 -7.29 1.36 25.79
N THR A 210 -8.04 0.49 26.48
CA THR A 210 -7.48 -0.62 27.25
C THR A 210 -6.95 -1.75 26.35
N ILE A 211 -7.36 -1.82 25.10
CA ILE A 211 -6.92 -2.89 24.18
C ILE A 211 -5.40 -2.84 24.05
N VAL A 212 -4.86 -1.74 23.53
CA VAL A 212 -3.41 -1.59 23.33
C VAL A 212 -2.67 -1.51 24.65
N SER A 213 -3.21 -0.77 25.64
CA SER A 213 -2.48 -0.51 26.88
C SER A 213 -2.47 -1.69 27.85
N ARG A 214 -3.40 -2.66 27.77
CA ARG A 214 -3.59 -3.74 28.76
C ARG A 214 -3.75 -5.15 28.20
N ARG A 215 -4.10 -5.30 26.89
CA ARG A 215 -4.44 -6.62 26.32
C ARG A 215 -3.50 -7.05 25.19
N ILE A 216 -2.75 -6.11 24.60
CA ILE A 216 -1.72 -6.39 23.57
C ILE A 216 -0.35 -6.29 24.23
N ALA A 217 0.59 -7.13 23.78
CA ALA A 217 1.95 -7.17 24.32
C ALA A 217 2.66 -5.81 24.14
N SER A 218 3.41 -5.39 25.14
CA SER A 218 4.20 -4.16 25.04
C SER A 218 5.22 -4.26 23.90
N GLY A 219 5.35 -3.19 23.10
CA GLY A 219 6.28 -3.18 21.96
C GLY A 219 5.75 -3.85 20.68
N SER A 220 4.47 -4.30 20.64
CA SER A 220 3.85 -4.84 19.43
C SER A 220 3.77 -3.83 18.28
N GLY A 221 3.73 -2.52 18.60
CA GLY A 221 3.54 -1.44 17.64
C GLY A 221 2.09 -1.32 17.15
N ALA A 222 1.12 -1.89 17.89
CA ALA A 222 -0.29 -1.76 17.57
C ALA A 222 -0.84 -0.38 17.94
N VAL A 223 -1.75 0.12 17.10
CA VAL A 223 -2.50 1.37 17.32
C VAL A 223 -3.98 1.09 17.16
N VAL A 224 -4.82 1.67 18.01
CA VAL A 224 -6.29 1.69 17.90
C VAL A 224 -6.72 3.12 18.12
N SER A 225 -7.25 3.77 17.09
CA SER A 225 -7.67 5.16 17.14
C SER A 225 -9.15 5.28 16.82
N VAL A 226 -9.92 5.98 17.68
CA VAL A 226 -11.26 6.45 17.30
C VAL A 226 -11.08 7.82 16.64
N THR A 227 -11.53 7.95 15.41
CA THR A 227 -11.31 9.15 14.59
C THR A 227 -12.58 9.96 14.35
N GLU A 228 -13.77 9.32 14.49
CA GLU A 228 -15.05 9.98 14.35
C GLU A 228 -15.99 9.57 15.50
N PHE A 229 -16.76 10.55 15.99
CA PHE A 229 -17.81 10.37 16.97
C PHE A 229 -19.03 11.14 16.46
N ILE A 230 -20.02 10.44 15.89
CA ILE A 230 -21.19 11.02 15.24
C ILE A 230 -22.43 10.67 16.04
N SER A 231 -23.27 11.68 16.33
CA SER A 231 -24.49 11.50 17.11
C SER A 231 -25.65 12.20 16.46
N ASN A 232 -26.87 11.65 16.61
CA ASN A 232 -28.10 12.25 16.09
C ASN A 232 -28.84 13.10 17.16
N GLY A 233 -28.17 13.47 18.25
CA GLY A 233 -28.73 14.33 19.29
C GLY A 233 -28.89 15.80 18.89
N GLN A 234 -29.64 16.54 19.69
CA GLN A 234 -29.78 17.98 19.59
C GLN A 234 -29.67 18.61 20.99
N ARG A 235 -29.62 19.95 21.05
CA ARG A 235 -29.38 20.68 22.30
C ARG A 235 -30.25 20.22 23.50
N ASN A 236 -31.50 19.85 23.23
CA ASN A 236 -32.48 19.42 24.26
C ASN A 236 -33.04 18.02 24.00
N VAL A 237 -32.39 17.23 23.11
CA VAL A 237 -32.82 15.88 22.76
C VAL A 237 -31.65 14.93 22.95
N LEU A 238 -31.84 13.91 23.80
CA LEU A 238 -30.91 12.80 23.95
C LEU A 238 -30.85 12.00 22.64
N PRO A 239 -29.65 11.65 22.16
CA PRO A 239 -29.54 10.86 20.96
C PRO A 239 -30.01 9.42 21.17
N GLY A 240 -30.71 8.91 20.18
CA GLY A 240 -31.04 7.48 20.08
C GLY A 240 -29.98 6.66 19.36
N GLU A 241 -28.98 7.32 18.75
CA GLU A 241 -27.92 6.65 18.00
C GLU A 241 -26.60 7.42 18.10
N THR A 242 -25.51 6.68 18.20
CA THR A 242 -24.15 7.19 18.06
C THR A 242 -23.32 6.22 17.24
N ILE A 243 -22.51 6.75 16.31
CA ILE A 243 -21.59 5.98 15.48
C ILE A 243 -20.16 6.43 15.82
N LEU A 244 -19.32 5.46 16.13
CA LEU A 244 -17.88 5.63 16.29
C LEU A 244 -17.20 5.00 15.08
N LYS A 245 -16.23 5.71 14.49
CA LYS A 245 -15.36 5.13 13.46
C LYS A 245 -13.91 5.25 13.87
N GLY A 246 -13.08 4.36 13.34
CA GLY A 246 -11.67 4.39 13.70
C GLY A 246 -10.80 3.49 12.84
N ASP A 247 -9.51 3.59 13.11
CA ASP A 247 -8.42 2.93 12.42
C ASP A 247 -7.61 2.05 13.38
N VAL A 248 -7.21 0.89 12.89
CA VAL A 248 -6.36 -0.07 13.59
C VAL A 248 -5.13 -0.36 12.75
N ARG A 249 -3.94 -0.14 13.33
CA ARG A 249 -2.66 -0.51 12.72
C ARG A 249 -2.00 -1.59 13.53
N THR A 250 -1.51 -2.63 12.87
CA THR A 250 -0.74 -3.70 13.54
C THR A 250 0.49 -4.10 12.73
N ARG A 251 1.46 -4.69 13.44
CA ARG A 251 2.67 -5.29 12.84
C ARG A 251 2.68 -6.81 12.97
N ARG A 252 1.59 -7.39 13.47
CA ARG A 252 1.47 -8.83 13.72
C ARG A 252 0.04 -9.28 13.45
N PRO A 253 -0.16 -10.25 12.55
CA PRO A 253 -1.49 -10.77 12.24
C PRO A 253 -2.27 -11.25 13.46
N ASP A 254 -1.58 -11.83 14.45
CA ASP A 254 -2.21 -12.29 15.70
C ASP A 254 -2.74 -11.13 16.54
N ASP A 255 -2.03 -9.99 16.56
CA ASP A 255 -2.48 -8.83 17.33
C ASP A 255 -3.70 -8.19 16.65
N ARG A 256 -3.76 -8.14 15.32
CA ARG A 256 -4.94 -7.69 14.55
C ARG A 256 -6.18 -8.52 14.88
N LYS A 257 -6.07 -9.85 14.82
CA LYS A 257 -7.17 -10.76 15.18
C LYS A 257 -7.62 -10.59 16.62
N LYS A 258 -6.68 -10.38 17.55
CA LYS A 258 -7.01 -10.12 18.96
C LYS A 258 -7.70 -8.78 19.15
N ILE A 259 -7.28 -7.74 18.44
CA ILE A 259 -7.91 -6.42 18.53
C ILE A 259 -9.36 -6.50 18.04
N GLU A 260 -9.62 -7.13 16.91
CA GLU A 260 -10.98 -7.38 16.41
C GLU A 260 -11.84 -8.13 17.46
N LEU A 261 -11.30 -9.19 18.05
CA LEU A 261 -11.99 -9.92 19.11
C LEU A 261 -12.30 -9.01 20.32
N TYR A 262 -11.34 -8.19 20.75
CA TYR A 262 -11.51 -7.32 21.93
C TYR A 262 -12.47 -6.16 21.66
N LEU A 263 -12.50 -5.61 20.45
CA LEU A 263 -13.52 -4.63 20.02
C LEU A 263 -14.92 -5.22 20.22
N ASN A 264 -15.15 -6.41 19.70
CA ASN A 264 -16.42 -7.12 19.81
C ASN A 264 -16.79 -7.45 21.27
N GLN A 265 -15.83 -7.90 22.08
CA GLN A 265 -16.06 -8.22 23.49
C GLN A 265 -16.42 -6.97 24.33
N ILE A 266 -15.73 -5.85 24.09
CA ILE A 266 -16.01 -4.59 24.78
C ILE A 266 -17.40 -4.08 24.40
N ALA A 267 -17.71 -4.03 23.10
CA ALA A 267 -19.02 -3.59 22.62
C ALA A 267 -20.16 -4.45 23.20
N SER A 268 -20.02 -5.77 23.16
CA SER A 268 -21.00 -6.71 23.70
C SER A 268 -21.18 -6.58 25.22
N GLY A 269 -20.08 -6.39 25.96
CA GLY A 269 -20.13 -6.18 27.43
C GLY A 269 -20.88 -4.90 27.80
N ILE A 270 -20.59 -3.79 27.10
CA ILE A 270 -21.26 -2.50 27.35
C ILE A 270 -22.72 -2.56 26.90
N ALA A 271 -23.01 -3.16 25.76
CA ALA A 271 -24.38 -3.39 25.26
C ALA A 271 -25.24 -4.10 26.31
N SER A 272 -24.70 -5.17 26.90
CA SER A 272 -25.38 -5.92 28.01
C SER A 272 -25.57 -5.07 29.24
N ALA A 273 -24.58 -4.30 29.67
CA ALA A 273 -24.66 -3.45 30.88
C ALA A 273 -25.74 -2.37 30.74
N HIS A 274 -25.96 -1.82 29.56
CA HIS A 274 -26.94 -0.77 29.29
C HIS A 274 -28.28 -1.29 28.74
N ASN A 275 -28.39 -2.60 28.48
CA ASN A 275 -29.58 -3.24 27.86
C ASN A 275 -29.95 -2.55 26.53
N ILE A 276 -28.98 -2.50 25.61
CA ILE A 276 -29.10 -1.95 24.26
C ILE A 276 -28.40 -2.87 23.25
N GLU A 277 -28.49 -2.53 21.96
CA GLU A 277 -27.71 -3.17 20.90
C GLU A 277 -26.51 -2.29 20.51
N ILE A 278 -25.38 -2.93 20.28
CA ILE A 278 -24.19 -2.32 19.69
C ILE A 278 -23.68 -3.24 18.56
N ASP A 279 -23.68 -2.72 17.34
CA ASP A 279 -23.13 -3.43 16.19
C ASP A 279 -21.67 -3.02 16.00
N VAL A 280 -20.80 -3.98 15.67
CA VAL A 280 -19.39 -3.75 15.32
C VAL A 280 -19.15 -4.26 13.91
N PHE A 281 -18.67 -3.38 13.05
CA PHE A 281 -18.12 -3.70 11.77
C PHE A 281 -16.59 -3.53 11.83
N PHE A 282 -15.84 -4.48 11.29
CA PHE A 282 -14.38 -4.47 11.23
C PHE A 282 -13.93 -5.02 9.88
N GLU A 283 -13.19 -4.23 9.14
CA GLU A 283 -12.67 -4.61 7.83
C GLU A 283 -11.16 -4.37 7.77
N THR A 284 -10.43 -5.36 7.26
CA THR A 284 -8.99 -5.23 7.01
C THR A 284 -8.79 -4.87 5.56
N GLU A 285 -8.34 -3.65 5.29
CA GLU A 285 -8.04 -3.16 3.95
C GLU A 285 -6.64 -3.61 3.50
N PHE A 286 -5.66 -3.50 4.39
CA PHE A 286 -4.29 -3.92 4.12
C PHE A 286 -3.80 -4.92 5.17
N LEU A 287 -3.21 -6.01 4.70
CA LEU A 287 -2.52 -6.97 5.55
C LEU A 287 -1.13 -6.46 5.94
N GLU A 288 -0.52 -7.08 6.94
CA GLU A 288 0.89 -6.84 7.27
C GLU A 288 1.80 -7.32 6.14
N THR A 289 2.66 -6.43 5.61
CA THR A 289 3.68 -6.81 4.62
C THR A 289 4.85 -7.48 5.31
N ILE A 290 5.04 -8.76 5.02
CA ILE A 290 6.06 -9.60 5.66
C ILE A 290 7.09 -10.04 4.62
N ASN A 291 8.34 -9.60 4.81
CA ASN A 291 9.47 -10.01 3.98
C ASN A 291 10.05 -11.35 4.42
N HIS A 292 10.28 -12.23 3.46
CA HIS A 292 10.90 -13.51 3.69
C HIS A 292 12.42 -13.42 3.72
N ILE A 293 13.08 -14.26 4.53
CA ILE A 293 14.53 -14.22 4.75
C ILE A 293 15.31 -14.37 3.44
N LYS A 294 14.98 -15.37 2.61
CA LYS A 294 15.72 -15.66 1.38
C LYS A 294 15.60 -14.54 0.35
N PRO A 295 14.39 -14.05 -0.04
CA PRO A 295 14.25 -12.89 -0.92
C PRO A 295 14.92 -11.63 -0.37
N THR A 296 14.81 -11.36 0.94
CA THR A 296 15.48 -10.21 1.56
C THR A 296 16.99 -10.31 1.44
N SER A 297 17.56 -11.50 1.65
CA SER A 297 18.99 -11.71 1.47
C SER A 297 19.44 -11.47 0.02
N ALA A 298 18.64 -11.92 -0.96
CA ALA A 298 18.92 -11.66 -2.38
C ALA A 298 18.94 -10.16 -2.69
N VAL A 299 17.94 -9.38 -2.19
CA VAL A 299 17.90 -7.91 -2.32
C VAL A 299 19.15 -7.26 -1.71
N LEU A 300 19.52 -7.63 -0.48
CA LEU A 300 20.69 -7.06 0.22
C LEU A 300 22.02 -7.41 -0.47
N GLU A 301 22.16 -8.63 -0.99
CA GLU A 301 23.34 -9.04 -1.76
C GLU A 301 23.45 -8.30 -3.09
N THR A 302 22.32 -8.15 -3.81
CA THR A 302 22.26 -7.36 -5.04
C THR A 302 22.61 -5.90 -4.78
N ALA A 303 22.09 -5.30 -3.71
CA ALA A 303 22.41 -3.93 -3.32
C ALA A 303 23.91 -3.73 -3.08
N LYS A 304 24.54 -4.66 -2.36
CA LYS A 304 26.00 -4.65 -2.13
C LYS A 304 26.78 -4.75 -3.43
N LYS A 305 26.40 -5.67 -4.33
CA LYS A 305 27.07 -5.85 -5.63
C LYS A 305 26.91 -4.63 -6.53
N SER A 306 25.75 -3.95 -6.48
CA SER A 306 25.46 -2.71 -7.22
C SER A 306 26.08 -1.46 -6.57
N GLY A 307 26.75 -1.58 -5.43
CA GLY A 307 27.37 -0.45 -4.73
C GLY A 307 26.37 0.50 -4.06
N LEU A 308 25.10 0.06 -3.86
CA LEU A 308 24.11 0.88 -3.17
C LEU A 308 24.39 0.90 -1.67
N LYS A 309 24.22 2.06 -1.07
CA LYS A 309 24.25 2.21 0.39
C LYS A 309 22.99 1.58 0.98
N ILE A 310 23.17 0.71 1.98
CA ILE A 310 22.09 0.06 2.71
C ILE A 310 21.93 0.75 4.05
N THR A 311 20.71 1.21 4.34
CA THR A 311 20.36 1.88 5.59
C THR A 311 19.45 0.96 6.43
N ASP A 312 19.55 1.07 7.76
CA ASP A 312 18.73 0.30 8.68
C ASP A 312 17.25 0.61 8.47
N CYS A 313 16.45 -0.45 8.38
CA CYS A 313 15.02 -0.35 8.12
C CYS A 313 14.22 -0.74 9.38
N LYS A 314 13.55 0.25 9.97
CA LYS A 314 12.53 -0.02 10.98
C LYS A 314 11.19 -0.35 10.30
N PRO A 315 10.30 -1.12 10.96
CA PRO A 315 8.95 -1.33 10.43
C PRO A 315 8.24 0.00 10.18
N MET A 316 7.69 0.16 8.99
CA MET A 316 6.94 1.35 8.59
C MET A 316 5.54 1.35 9.19
N SER A 317 4.96 2.53 9.36
CA SER A 317 3.60 2.70 9.86
C SER A 317 2.56 2.71 8.74
N PHE A 318 2.96 2.98 7.50
CA PHE A 318 2.08 2.89 6.34
C PHE A 318 1.83 1.43 5.95
N SER A 319 0.81 1.22 5.14
CA SER A 319 0.36 -0.07 4.64
C SER A 319 0.70 -0.21 3.16
N GLU A 320 0.64 -1.44 2.64
CA GLU A 320 1.01 -1.75 1.26
C GLU A 320 0.33 -3.08 0.85
N ASP A 321 -0.40 -3.09 -0.25
CA ASP A 321 -1.15 -4.27 -0.68
C ASP A 321 -0.29 -5.37 -1.31
N PHE A 322 1.00 -5.09 -1.59
CA PHE A 322 2.01 -6.12 -1.88
C PHE A 322 2.01 -7.25 -0.83
N ALA A 323 1.48 -6.96 0.36
CA ALA A 323 1.25 -7.95 1.41
C ALA A 323 0.49 -9.18 0.94
N HIS A 324 -0.48 -9.03 0.03
CA HIS A 324 -1.22 -10.17 -0.53
C HIS A 324 -0.28 -11.12 -1.26
N PHE A 325 0.64 -10.60 -2.07
CA PHE A 325 1.64 -11.41 -2.77
C PHE A 325 2.63 -12.05 -1.82
N SER A 326 3.25 -11.26 -0.92
CA SER A 326 4.28 -11.76 -0.01
C SER A 326 3.77 -12.73 1.05
N ASN A 327 2.46 -12.72 1.34
CA ASN A 327 1.84 -13.71 2.22
C ASN A 327 1.47 -15.02 1.49
N ALA A 328 1.44 -15.02 0.15
CA ALA A 328 1.12 -16.19 -0.67
C ALA A 328 2.38 -16.91 -1.19
N VAL A 329 3.41 -16.16 -1.60
CA VAL A 329 4.69 -16.69 -2.06
C VAL A 329 5.86 -15.97 -1.40
N PRO A 330 7.06 -16.57 -1.30
CA PRO A 330 8.24 -15.88 -0.80
C PRO A 330 8.47 -14.54 -1.50
N GLY A 331 8.46 -13.43 -0.74
CA GLY A 331 8.58 -12.08 -1.29
C GLY A 331 9.44 -11.16 -0.46
N CYS A 332 9.88 -10.08 -1.09
CA CYS A 332 10.57 -8.97 -0.44
C CYS A 332 10.10 -7.63 -1.01
N PHE A 333 9.58 -6.80 -0.14
CA PHE A 333 9.34 -5.39 -0.39
C PHE A 333 10.52 -4.57 0.12
N PHE A 334 10.97 -3.58 -0.64
CA PHE A 334 12.09 -2.74 -0.25
C PHE A 334 11.89 -1.31 -0.71
N LEU A 335 12.62 -0.40 -0.05
CA LEU A 335 12.46 1.03 -0.23
C LEU A 335 13.73 1.63 -0.83
N LEU A 336 13.57 2.64 -1.70
CA LEU A 336 14.66 3.47 -2.21
C LEU A 336 14.46 4.92 -1.80
N GLY A 337 15.48 5.53 -1.22
CA GLY A 337 15.46 6.92 -0.82
C GLY A 337 15.19 7.84 -2.00
N ASN A 338 14.16 8.70 -1.89
CA ASN A 338 13.77 9.67 -2.93
C ASN A 338 14.58 10.97 -2.85
N GLY A 339 15.15 11.28 -1.68
CA GLY A 339 15.92 12.51 -1.40
C GLY A 339 15.54 13.12 -0.06
N THR A 340 16.40 14.04 0.41
CA THR A 340 16.26 14.71 1.70
C THR A 340 15.99 16.21 1.57
N ASP A 341 16.03 16.75 0.35
CA ASP A 341 15.98 18.19 0.10
C ASP A 341 15.01 18.55 -1.04
N GLY A 342 14.45 19.76 -0.98
CA GLY A 342 13.57 20.31 -2.00
C GLY A 342 12.29 19.51 -2.22
N THR A 343 11.79 19.49 -3.45
CA THR A 343 10.57 18.75 -3.83
C THR A 343 10.70 17.25 -3.65
N ASN A 344 11.92 16.69 -3.74
CA ASN A 344 12.17 15.25 -3.58
C ASN A 344 12.05 14.77 -2.12
N SER A 345 11.95 15.68 -1.15
CA SER A 345 11.77 15.37 0.28
C SER A 345 10.34 15.59 0.76
N GLN A 346 9.45 16.11 -0.09
CA GLN A 346 8.04 16.29 0.26
C GLN A 346 7.40 14.93 0.59
N PRO A 347 6.56 14.88 1.64
CA PRO A 347 5.92 13.63 2.04
C PRO A 347 5.08 13.02 0.90
N LEU A 348 5.01 11.71 0.89
CA LEU A 348 4.03 10.99 0.07
C LEU A 348 2.62 11.53 0.36
N HIS A 349 1.75 11.56 -0.64
CA HIS A 349 0.39 12.11 -0.62
C HIS A 349 0.31 13.64 -0.42
N SER A 350 1.44 14.35 -0.46
CA SER A 350 1.44 15.81 -0.49
C SER A 350 1.09 16.32 -1.89
N SER A 351 0.35 17.43 -1.96
CA SER A 351 -0.04 18.05 -3.23
C SER A 351 1.12 18.64 -4.04
N ASP A 352 2.28 18.82 -3.41
CA ASP A 352 3.53 19.31 -3.99
C ASP A 352 4.65 18.23 -4.01
N TYR A 353 4.28 16.95 -3.81
CA TYR A 353 5.20 15.82 -3.96
C TYR A 353 5.72 15.72 -5.40
N ASP A 354 6.99 15.33 -5.57
CA ASP A 354 7.55 14.94 -6.87
C ASP A 354 8.53 13.77 -6.72
N PHE A 355 8.44 12.82 -7.66
CA PHE A 355 9.36 11.70 -7.73
C PHE A 355 10.73 12.16 -8.23
N ASN A 356 11.79 11.66 -7.63
CA ASN A 356 13.16 12.01 -8.04
C ASN A 356 13.59 11.21 -9.27
N ASP A 357 13.66 11.86 -10.43
CA ASP A 357 14.09 11.23 -11.70
C ASP A 357 15.49 10.60 -11.61
N ALA A 358 16.36 11.01 -10.68
CA ALA A 358 17.67 10.37 -10.46
C ALA A 358 17.54 8.91 -10.00
N LEU A 359 16.40 8.49 -9.45
CA LEU A 359 16.14 7.10 -9.08
C LEU A 359 15.88 6.19 -10.29
N LEU A 360 15.43 6.74 -11.43
CA LEU A 360 15.03 5.94 -12.58
C LEU A 360 16.13 5.00 -13.09
N PRO A 361 17.38 5.47 -13.35
CA PRO A 361 18.46 4.56 -13.70
C PRO A 361 18.83 3.62 -12.56
N ILE A 362 18.86 4.09 -11.31
CA ILE A 362 19.22 3.29 -10.13
C ILE A 362 18.27 2.12 -9.95
N GLY A 363 16.96 2.39 -9.93
CA GLY A 363 15.95 1.35 -9.77
C GLY A 363 15.88 0.39 -10.96
N SER A 364 16.05 0.90 -12.20
CA SER A 364 16.08 0.05 -13.40
C SER A 364 17.28 -0.89 -13.39
N ASP A 365 18.46 -0.40 -12.99
CA ASP A 365 19.69 -1.23 -12.88
C ASP A 365 19.55 -2.25 -11.75
N PHE A 366 18.96 -1.83 -10.64
CA PHE A 366 18.73 -2.72 -9.50
C PHE A 366 17.79 -3.86 -9.86
N TRP A 367 16.64 -3.57 -10.47
CA TRP A 367 15.70 -4.58 -10.95
C TRP A 367 16.34 -5.58 -11.92
N ALA A 368 17.12 -5.07 -12.90
CA ALA A 368 17.81 -5.91 -13.85
C ALA A 368 18.91 -6.78 -13.21
N SER A 369 19.52 -6.29 -12.11
CA SER A 369 20.55 -7.03 -11.37
C SER A 369 19.97 -8.06 -10.42
N LEU A 370 18.72 -7.91 -10.00
CA LEU A 370 18.01 -8.82 -9.10
C LEU A 370 17.45 -10.04 -9.86
N ALA A 371 17.15 -9.87 -11.16
CA ALA A 371 16.63 -10.91 -12.05
C ALA A 371 17.68 -11.99 -12.37
#